data_28f336a6512b04728e2c4ac33e2b2a6b
#
_entry.id   28f336a6512b04728e2c4ac33e2b2a6b
#
_cell.length_a   1.000
_cell.length_b   1.000
_cell.length_c   1.000
_cell.angle_alpha   90.00
_cell.angle_beta   90.00
_cell.angle_gamma   90.00
#
_symmetry.space_group_name_H-M   'P 1'
#
loop_
_entity.id
_entity.type
_entity.pdbx_description
1 polymer ?
#
loop_
_entity_poly.entity_id
_entity_poly.type
_entity_poly.pdbx_seq_one_letter_code
_entity_poly.pdbx_strand_id
1 'polypeptide(L)'
;MLKKLPFSVLILLSVGAGAMAGPWVNLFNGQSLDGWSIHSGFATYRVEDGAIVGTAVKGSPNTFLCTDKAYGDFILTFEVKCDPSLNSGVQIRSQIAKGETFFVFRGPDGKPRQRSIPADRVYGYQVEVAQGQTGTCGGIYDEARRAFFIAEVRDDPAAKNAFKDNEWNKYRIECRGCSIQTWVNGVPCADLKDSVDAQGIIGLQVHGLGRNFQPYQVRWRNIRIRELDAGDQKDEIKVVVITGGHGFEHEPFFEMFDQMAGIQYTEAVQKYHSELFEDIRGWDYDVMVFYNMSKNISPKRRKNVLRLLDKGVGVVALHHTMAAYPEWPRFKKIIGARYCLKDTMIGGVLQKAGTYKHDLDVTVHVAARNHPITKGMSDFTIHDETYKNCWFDKDNHVLLTTDHPTSDRTIGWVRTFDRARICTIQLGHDSKAYENSNYRQLVERAILWTAGKL
;
A
#
# COMPACT_ATOMS: atom_id res chain seq x y z
N MET A 1 -4.43 64.59 33.77
CA MET A 1 -4.19 64.38 32.30
C MET A 1 -3.29 63.15 32.08
N LEU A 2 -3.89 61.97 31.88
CA LEU A 2 -3.15 60.76 31.57
C LEU A 2 -3.12 60.57 30.04
N LYS A 3 -1.89 60.58 29.47
CA LYS A 3 -1.67 60.32 28.06
C LYS A 3 -1.78 58.81 27.81
N LYS A 4 -2.70 58.39 26.93
CA LYS A 4 -2.82 57.03 26.39
C LYS A 4 -1.71 56.82 25.33
N LEU A 5 -0.86 55.77 25.52
CA LEU A 5 0.01 55.24 24.50
C LEU A 5 -0.76 54.30 23.58
N PRO A 6 -0.50 54.27 22.28
CA PRO A 6 -1.14 53.32 21.37
C PRO A 6 -0.45 51.95 21.44
N PHE A 7 -1.27 50.90 21.57
CA PHE A 7 -0.85 49.50 21.46
C PHE A 7 -0.64 49.20 19.97
N SER A 8 0.61 49.04 19.55
CA SER A 8 0.93 48.51 18.22
C SER A 8 0.82 46.99 18.26
N VAL A 9 -0.17 46.44 17.55
CA VAL A 9 -0.29 45.00 17.30
C VAL A 9 0.72 44.62 16.24
N LEU A 10 1.76 43.88 16.63
CA LEU A 10 2.72 43.28 15.74
C LEU A 10 2.08 42.00 15.18
N ILE A 11 1.60 42.04 13.93
CA ILE A 11 1.15 40.85 13.21
C ILE A 11 2.41 40.11 12.75
N LEU A 12 2.78 39.04 13.45
CA LEU A 12 3.75 38.07 12.95
C LEU A 12 3.10 37.28 11.82
N LEU A 13 3.41 37.67 10.59
CA LEU A 13 3.21 36.81 9.43
C LEU A 13 4.17 35.63 9.55
N SER A 14 3.64 34.48 9.95
CA SER A 14 4.34 33.21 9.81
C SER A 14 4.41 32.89 8.30
N VAL A 15 5.52 33.21 7.68
CA VAL A 15 5.88 32.66 6.36
C VAL A 15 6.06 31.17 6.58
N GLY A 16 5.10 30.36 6.12
CA GLY A 16 5.23 28.91 6.06
C GLY A 16 6.48 28.60 5.22
N ALA A 17 7.53 28.07 5.86
CA ALA A 17 8.68 27.51 5.17
C ALA A 17 8.17 26.33 4.34
N GLY A 18 7.98 26.54 3.05
CA GLY A 18 7.76 25.44 2.11
C GLY A 18 8.93 24.48 2.24
N ALA A 19 8.64 23.20 2.45
CA ALA A 19 9.63 22.16 2.52
C ALA A 19 10.53 22.22 1.27
N MET A 20 11.82 22.49 1.47
CA MET A 20 12.79 22.60 0.38
C MET A 20 13.39 21.22 0.14
N ALA A 21 13.19 20.67 -1.06
CA ALA A 21 13.82 19.42 -1.46
C ALA A 21 15.35 19.52 -1.33
N GLY A 22 16.00 18.47 -0.84
CA GLY A 22 17.45 18.39 -0.65
C GLY A 22 18.27 18.71 -1.92
N PRO A 23 19.57 18.90 -1.84
CA PRO A 23 20.43 19.10 -2.99
C PRO A 23 20.52 17.82 -3.84
N TRP A 24 20.86 17.98 -5.13
CA TRP A 24 21.22 16.85 -5.97
C TRP A 24 22.53 16.22 -5.51
N VAL A 25 22.56 14.92 -5.32
CA VAL A 25 23.72 14.11 -4.95
C VAL A 25 24.05 13.15 -6.09
N ASN A 26 25.33 13.08 -6.47
CA ASN A 26 25.79 12.05 -7.40
C ASN A 26 25.93 10.73 -6.66
N LEU A 27 25.20 9.69 -7.06
CA LEU A 27 25.36 8.33 -6.54
C LEU A 27 26.57 7.61 -7.14
N PHE A 28 27.08 8.10 -8.27
CA PHE A 28 28.28 7.61 -8.91
C PHE A 28 29.20 8.79 -9.26
N ASN A 29 30.46 8.68 -8.85
CA ASN A 29 31.47 9.73 -9.01
C ASN A 29 32.20 9.69 -10.36
N GLY A 30 31.88 8.70 -11.23
CA GLY A 30 32.56 8.49 -12.51
C GLY A 30 33.90 7.74 -12.44
N GLN A 31 34.39 7.36 -11.25
CA GLN A 31 35.74 6.82 -11.05
C GLN A 31 35.77 5.52 -10.26
N SER A 32 34.91 5.32 -9.27
CA SER A 32 34.90 4.13 -8.42
C SER A 32 33.49 3.63 -8.14
N LEU A 33 33.38 2.37 -7.68
CA LEU A 33 32.14 1.77 -7.20
C LEU A 33 31.98 1.88 -5.66
N ASP A 34 32.65 2.83 -5.04
CA ASP A 34 32.51 3.08 -3.61
C ASP A 34 31.05 3.44 -3.26
N GLY A 35 30.51 2.82 -2.22
CA GLY A 35 29.08 2.96 -1.83
C GLY A 35 28.13 2.04 -2.58
N TRP A 36 28.68 1.05 -3.32
CA TRP A 36 27.92 0.04 -4.05
C TRP A 36 28.41 -1.38 -3.74
N SER A 37 27.52 -2.34 -3.65
CA SER A 37 27.78 -3.75 -3.41
C SER A 37 27.01 -4.66 -4.37
N ILE A 38 27.58 -5.85 -4.72
CA ILE A 38 26.97 -6.79 -5.66
C ILE A 38 26.14 -7.82 -4.91
N HIS A 39 24.92 -8.09 -5.38
CA HIS A 39 23.96 -9.02 -4.78
C HIS A 39 23.28 -9.92 -5.82
N SER A 40 22.75 -11.05 -5.36
CA SER A 40 21.92 -12.04 -6.09
C SER A 40 22.65 -12.91 -7.10
N GLY A 41 23.73 -12.46 -7.68
CA GLY A 41 24.46 -13.17 -8.73
C GLY A 41 25.92 -12.76 -8.81
N PHE A 42 26.56 -13.09 -9.94
CA PHE A 42 28.00 -12.88 -10.12
C PHE A 42 28.36 -12.28 -11.52
N ALA A 43 27.45 -11.53 -12.15
CA ALA A 43 27.80 -10.66 -13.26
C ALA A 43 28.86 -9.63 -12.81
N THR A 44 29.69 -9.16 -13.73
CA THR A 44 30.80 -8.25 -13.38
C THR A 44 30.41 -6.80 -13.61
N TYR A 45 30.91 -5.94 -12.72
CA TYR A 45 30.78 -4.49 -12.84
C TYR A 45 32.16 -3.84 -12.79
N ARG A 46 32.39 -2.84 -13.65
CA ARG A 46 33.60 -2.04 -13.68
C ARG A 46 33.29 -0.60 -14.05
N VAL A 47 34.22 0.28 -13.82
CA VAL A 47 34.14 1.67 -14.31
C VAL A 47 34.94 1.77 -15.59
N GLU A 48 34.36 2.34 -16.63
CA GLU A 48 34.97 2.59 -17.94
C GLU A 48 34.39 3.86 -18.56
N ASP A 49 35.22 4.78 -18.96
CA ASP A 49 34.84 6.03 -19.61
C ASP A 49 33.78 6.87 -18.83
N GLY A 50 33.92 6.92 -17.49
CA GLY A 50 32.99 7.64 -16.64
C GLY A 50 31.60 7.00 -16.50
N ALA A 51 31.47 5.73 -16.88
CA ALA A 51 30.25 4.95 -16.75
C ALA A 51 30.48 3.66 -15.94
N ILE A 52 29.45 3.20 -15.23
CA ILE A 52 29.41 1.84 -14.70
C ILE A 52 29.04 0.91 -15.86
N VAL A 53 29.85 -0.11 -16.08
CA VAL A 53 29.63 -1.14 -17.11
C VAL A 53 29.36 -2.46 -16.45
N GLY A 54 28.13 -2.93 -16.55
CA GLY A 54 27.74 -4.28 -16.17
C GLY A 54 27.88 -5.24 -17.36
N THR A 55 28.48 -6.39 -17.14
CA THR A 55 28.69 -7.41 -18.17
C THR A 55 28.11 -8.73 -17.71
N ALA A 56 27.26 -9.33 -18.55
CA ALA A 56 26.67 -10.64 -18.29
C ALA A 56 27.76 -11.73 -18.20
N VAL A 57 27.58 -12.67 -17.28
CA VAL A 57 28.45 -13.81 -17.06
C VAL A 57 27.65 -15.10 -17.23
N LYS A 58 28.21 -16.07 -17.95
CA LYS A 58 27.51 -17.32 -18.23
C LYS A 58 27.10 -18.04 -16.95
N GLY A 59 25.81 -18.36 -16.85
CA GLY A 59 25.25 -19.10 -15.73
C GLY A 59 24.95 -18.21 -14.49
N SER A 60 25.27 -16.92 -14.53
CA SER A 60 24.85 -16.01 -13.48
C SER A 60 23.32 -15.81 -13.52
N PRO A 61 22.63 -15.86 -12.37
CA PRO A 61 21.27 -15.32 -12.28
C PRO A 61 21.30 -13.80 -12.41
N ASN A 62 20.13 -13.16 -12.36
CA ASN A 62 20.06 -11.70 -12.26
C ASN A 62 20.97 -11.19 -11.15
N THR A 63 21.85 -10.27 -11.50
CA THR A 63 22.83 -9.67 -10.60
C THR A 63 22.55 -8.18 -10.49
N PHE A 64 22.70 -7.63 -9.29
CA PHE A 64 22.41 -6.23 -9.01
C PHE A 64 23.61 -5.57 -8.32
N LEU A 65 24.04 -4.43 -8.84
CA LEU A 65 24.93 -3.51 -8.13
C LEU A 65 24.07 -2.53 -7.34
N CYS A 66 24.06 -2.67 -6.02
CA CYS A 66 23.15 -2.01 -5.11
C CYS A 66 23.84 -0.91 -4.30
N THR A 67 23.14 0.19 -4.04
CA THR A 67 23.62 1.21 -3.09
C THR A 67 23.65 0.67 -1.67
N ASP A 68 24.69 1.01 -0.91
CA ASP A 68 24.80 0.64 0.51
C ASP A 68 23.77 1.40 1.38
N LYS A 69 23.28 2.56 0.90
CA LYS A 69 22.23 3.38 1.54
C LYS A 69 20.86 3.08 0.95
N ALA A 70 19.85 3.06 1.81
CA ALA A 70 18.44 3.04 1.41
C ALA A 70 17.88 4.46 1.24
N TYR A 71 16.90 4.62 0.33
CA TYR A 71 16.26 5.88 -0.01
C TYR A 71 14.73 5.72 0.07
N GLY A 72 14.05 6.74 0.60
CA GLY A 72 12.58 6.81 0.72
C GLY A 72 11.94 7.60 -0.42
N ASP A 73 11.61 8.88 -0.16
CA ASP A 73 11.09 9.81 -1.16
C ASP A 73 12.23 10.48 -1.90
N PHE A 74 12.24 10.41 -3.22
CA PHE A 74 13.32 10.94 -4.02
C PHE A 74 12.93 11.20 -5.48
N ILE A 75 13.74 11.97 -6.15
CA ILE A 75 13.85 12.00 -7.61
C ILE A 75 15.20 11.39 -7.99
N LEU A 76 15.17 10.31 -8.78
CA LEU A 76 16.36 9.68 -9.35
C LEU A 76 16.43 9.98 -10.83
N THR A 77 17.62 10.37 -11.32
CA THR A 77 17.91 10.51 -12.74
C THR A 77 19.17 9.76 -13.09
N PHE A 78 19.19 9.14 -14.25
CA PHE A 78 20.37 8.47 -14.80
C PHE A 78 20.29 8.39 -16.32
N GLU A 79 21.42 8.09 -16.94
CA GLU A 79 21.47 7.70 -18.34
C GLU A 79 21.88 6.24 -18.44
N VAL A 80 21.22 5.48 -19.32
CA VAL A 80 21.48 4.05 -19.56
C VAL A 80 21.61 3.78 -21.05
N LYS A 81 22.57 2.93 -21.40
CA LYS A 81 22.74 2.33 -22.73
C LYS A 81 22.86 0.84 -22.56
N CYS A 82 21.98 0.07 -23.20
CA CYS A 82 21.90 -1.39 -23.06
C CYS A 82 22.06 -2.04 -24.43
N ASP A 83 22.81 -3.17 -24.48
CA ASP A 83 22.81 -4.01 -25.66
C ASP A 83 21.37 -4.49 -25.95
N PRO A 84 20.88 -4.43 -27.22
CA PRO A 84 19.49 -4.79 -27.52
C PRO A 84 19.11 -6.24 -27.18
N SER A 85 20.09 -7.14 -27.08
CA SER A 85 19.87 -8.54 -26.71
C SER A 85 19.94 -8.80 -25.19
N LEU A 86 20.16 -7.76 -24.39
CA LEU A 86 20.18 -7.84 -22.93
C LEU A 86 18.95 -7.15 -22.34
N ASN A 87 18.29 -7.80 -21.38
CA ASN A 87 17.34 -7.14 -20.50
C ASN A 87 18.10 -6.55 -19.29
N SER A 88 17.60 -5.48 -18.76
CA SER A 88 18.12 -4.80 -17.59
C SER A 88 16.99 -4.11 -16.82
N GLY A 89 17.34 -3.41 -15.78
CA GLY A 89 16.42 -2.62 -14.98
C GLY A 89 17.13 -1.85 -13.86
N VAL A 90 16.42 -0.91 -13.28
CA VAL A 90 16.90 -0.19 -12.11
C VAL A 90 15.94 -0.43 -10.95
N GLN A 91 16.45 -1.09 -9.91
CA GLN A 91 15.73 -1.30 -8.66
C GLN A 91 15.59 0.02 -7.91
N ILE A 92 14.41 0.24 -7.33
CA ILE A 92 14.10 1.42 -6.53
C ILE A 92 13.34 0.99 -5.28
N ARG A 93 13.64 1.55 -4.12
CA ARG A 93 13.04 1.15 -2.85
C ARG A 93 13.03 -0.36 -2.63
N SER A 94 13.94 -1.09 -3.27
CA SER A 94 14.00 -2.55 -3.22
C SER A 94 14.73 -3.05 -1.99
N GLN A 95 14.56 -4.33 -1.69
CA GLN A 95 15.11 -4.97 -0.50
C GLN A 95 16.11 -6.07 -0.90
N ILE A 96 17.00 -6.41 0.03
CA ILE A 96 17.90 -7.56 -0.06
C ILE A 96 17.48 -8.55 1.03
N ALA A 97 17.13 -9.77 0.65
CA ALA A 97 16.68 -10.79 1.59
C ALA A 97 17.80 -11.20 2.54
N LYS A 98 17.63 -10.98 3.85
CA LYS A 98 18.61 -11.36 4.89
C LYS A 98 18.61 -12.86 5.20
N GLY A 99 17.59 -13.58 4.77
CA GLY A 99 17.36 -15.01 4.92
C GLY A 99 16.22 -15.43 4.01
N GLU A 100 15.83 -16.70 4.07
CA GLU A 100 14.66 -17.13 3.31
C GLU A 100 13.42 -16.35 3.76
N THR A 101 12.79 -15.66 2.81
CA THR A 101 11.66 -14.75 3.04
C THR A 101 10.45 -15.20 2.23
N PHE A 102 9.27 -15.21 2.84
CA PHE A 102 8.04 -15.68 2.21
C PHE A 102 7.08 -14.52 2.00
N PHE A 103 6.51 -14.44 0.80
CA PHE A 103 5.49 -13.46 0.45
C PHE A 103 4.20 -14.15 0.05
N VAL A 104 3.07 -13.58 0.49
CA VAL A 104 1.74 -13.91 0.00
C VAL A 104 1.20 -12.67 -0.70
N PHE A 105 0.78 -12.82 -1.94
CA PHE A 105 0.26 -11.73 -2.76
C PHE A 105 -0.84 -12.24 -3.70
N ARG A 106 -1.57 -11.33 -4.36
CA ARG A 106 -2.49 -11.70 -5.44
C ARG A 106 -1.79 -11.61 -6.78
N GLY A 107 -1.99 -12.64 -7.61
CA GLY A 107 -1.54 -12.60 -9.01
C GLY A 107 -2.45 -11.71 -9.88
N PRO A 108 -2.07 -11.47 -11.15
CA PRO A 108 -2.90 -10.71 -12.10
C PRO A 108 -4.30 -11.29 -12.30
N ASP A 109 -4.50 -12.56 -12.00
CA ASP A 109 -5.79 -13.26 -12.03
C ASP A 109 -6.58 -13.14 -10.71
N GLY A 110 -6.15 -12.26 -9.80
CA GLY A 110 -6.75 -12.05 -8.47
C GLY A 110 -6.57 -13.19 -7.48
N LYS A 111 -5.89 -14.31 -7.88
CA LYS A 111 -5.74 -15.49 -7.00
C LYS A 111 -4.57 -15.33 -6.03
N PRO A 112 -4.71 -15.77 -4.78
CA PRO A 112 -3.61 -15.78 -3.81
C PRO A 112 -2.46 -16.67 -4.29
N ARG A 113 -1.25 -16.12 -4.25
CA ARG A 113 0.00 -16.80 -4.58
C ARG A 113 0.97 -16.67 -3.42
N GLN A 114 1.89 -17.63 -3.32
CA GLN A 114 2.98 -17.60 -2.35
C GLN A 114 4.31 -17.77 -3.08
N ARG A 115 5.33 -17.03 -2.66
CA ARG A 115 6.68 -17.14 -3.17
C ARG A 115 7.69 -17.12 -2.04
N SER A 116 8.72 -17.97 -2.15
CA SER A 116 9.92 -17.94 -1.32
C SER A 116 11.03 -17.20 -2.06
N ILE A 117 11.75 -16.37 -1.35
CA ILE A 117 12.92 -15.62 -1.85
C ILE A 117 14.11 -16.03 -0.99
N PRO A 118 15.18 -16.58 -1.60
CA PRO A 118 16.37 -17.00 -0.85
C PRO A 118 17.15 -15.80 -0.30
N ALA A 119 18.05 -16.10 0.64
CA ALA A 119 18.98 -15.09 1.17
C ALA A 119 19.79 -14.44 0.04
N ASP A 120 20.18 -13.18 0.24
CA ASP A 120 20.93 -12.34 -0.70
C ASP A 120 20.16 -11.98 -1.99
N ARG A 121 18.95 -12.44 -2.18
CA ARG A 121 18.15 -12.08 -3.36
C ARG A 121 17.60 -10.65 -3.24
N VAL A 122 17.87 -9.83 -4.26
CA VAL A 122 17.23 -8.53 -4.43
C VAL A 122 15.80 -8.71 -4.91
N TYR A 123 14.84 -7.98 -4.32
CA TYR A 123 13.43 -8.03 -4.66
C TYR A 123 12.76 -6.69 -4.45
N GLY A 124 11.68 -6.45 -5.18
CA GLY A 124 10.89 -5.23 -5.09
C GLY A 124 10.76 -4.50 -6.42
N TYR A 125 10.52 -3.20 -6.39
CA TYR A 125 10.22 -2.41 -7.58
C TYR A 125 11.42 -2.28 -8.52
N GLN A 126 11.23 -2.67 -9.78
CA GLN A 126 12.18 -2.52 -10.87
C GLN A 126 11.59 -1.64 -11.97
N VAL A 127 12.25 -0.56 -12.30
CA VAL A 127 11.96 0.22 -13.51
C VAL A 127 12.67 -0.46 -14.68
N GLU A 128 11.89 -0.90 -15.66
CA GLU A 128 12.34 -1.76 -16.74
C GLU A 128 13.23 -1.03 -17.74
N VAL A 129 14.29 -1.74 -18.17
CA VAL A 129 15.17 -1.41 -19.29
C VAL A 129 15.25 -2.62 -20.20
N ALA A 130 14.65 -2.58 -21.38
CA ALA A 130 14.59 -3.68 -22.33
C ALA A 130 14.84 -3.19 -23.75
N GLN A 131 14.62 -4.01 -24.76
CA GLN A 131 14.62 -3.57 -26.15
C GLN A 131 13.49 -2.58 -26.40
N GLY A 132 13.74 -1.55 -27.18
CA GLY A 132 12.73 -0.52 -27.51
C GLY A 132 11.45 -1.11 -28.13
N GLN A 133 11.59 -2.10 -28.98
CA GLN A 133 10.45 -2.78 -29.62
C GLN A 133 9.50 -3.53 -28.66
N THR A 134 9.92 -3.82 -27.43
CA THR A 134 9.03 -4.46 -26.43
C THR A 134 7.96 -3.51 -25.94
N GLY A 135 8.22 -2.20 -25.98
CA GLY A 135 7.34 -1.16 -25.44
C GLY A 135 7.20 -1.18 -23.91
N THR A 136 8.13 -1.86 -23.20
CA THR A 136 8.05 -2.05 -21.73
C THR A 136 8.98 -1.15 -20.96
N CYS A 137 9.89 -0.42 -21.62
CA CYS A 137 10.89 0.45 -20.97
C CYS A 137 10.22 1.56 -20.17
N GLY A 138 10.58 1.66 -18.89
CA GLY A 138 9.96 2.60 -17.97
C GLY A 138 8.73 2.05 -17.23
N GLY A 139 8.21 0.87 -17.61
CA GLY A 139 7.22 0.14 -16.81
C GLY A 139 7.80 -0.32 -15.48
N ILE A 140 6.96 -0.66 -14.52
CA ILE A 140 7.38 -1.07 -13.18
C ILE A 140 7.05 -2.55 -12.97
N TYR A 141 8.10 -3.35 -12.84
CA TYR A 141 8.06 -4.79 -12.56
C TYR A 141 8.34 -5.03 -11.07
N ASP A 142 7.74 -6.02 -10.47
CA ASP A 142 8.05 -6.39 -9.07
C ASP A 142 9.00 -7.60 -9.05
N GLU A 143 10.31 -7.31 -9.04
CA GLU A 143 11.38 -8.30 -9.16
C GLU A 143 11.33 -9.30 -8.00
N ALA A 144 11.42 -10.57 -8.34
CA ALA A 144 11.46 -11.73 -7.46
C ALA A 144 10.27 -11.88 -6.49
N ARG A 145 9.59 -10.81 -6.08
CA ARG A 145 8.46 -10.87 -5.13
C ARG A 145 7.16 -11.27 -5.82
N ARG A 146 6.53 -10.35 -6.61
CA ARG A 146 5.31 -10.67 -7.39
C ARG A 146 5.65 -11.26 -8.76
N ALA A 147 6.75 -10.84 -9.36
CA ALA A 147 7.31 -11.29 -10.65
C ALA A 147 6.34 -11.12 -11.83
N PHE A 148 5.72 -9.94 -11.89
CA PHE A 148 4.96 -9.43 -13.03
C PHE A 148 4.99 -7.89 -13.03
N PHE A 149 4.61 -7.27 -14.16
CA PHE A 149 4.42 -5.82 -14.22
C PHE A 149 3.26 -5.41 -13.32
N ILE A 150 3.53 -4.52 -12.39
CA ILE A 150 2.54 -3.92 -11.48
C ILE A 150 2.10 -2.54 -11.98
N ALA A 151 2.86 -1.94 -12.90
CA ALA A 151 2.44 -0.85 -13.76
C ALA A 151 3.08 -1.04 -15.13
N GLU A 152 2.26 -1.26 -16.12
CA GLU A 152 2.69 -1.29 -17.52
C GLU A 152 2.96 0.12 -18.03
N VAL A 153 3.71 0.21 -19.13
CA VAL A 153 3.86 1.49 -19.84
C VAL A 153 2.51 1.93 -20.38
N ARG A 154 2.21 3.21 -20.23
CA ARG A 154 0.97 3.83 -20.72
C ARG A 154 0.65 3.39 -22.14
N ASP A 155 -0.63 3.17 -22.45
CA ASP A 155 -1.09 2.84 -23.80
C ASP A 155 -1.04 4.07 -24.71
N ASP A 156 0.18 4.56 -24.92
CA ASP A 156 0.54 5.73 -25.72
C ASP A 156 1.73 5.35 -26.61
N PRO A 157 1.63 5.52 -27.94
CA PRO A 157 2.74 5.26 -28.87
C PRO A 157 4.02 6.03 -28.52
N ALA A 158 3.94 7.24 -27.99
CA ALA A 158 5.11 8.02 -27.58
C ALA A 158 5.82 7.34 -26.39
N ALA A 159 5.08 6.86 -25.41
CA ALA A 159 5.63 6.15 -24.25
C ALA A 159 6.26 4.81 -24.66
N LYS A 160 5.56 4.00 -25.47
CA LYS A 160 6.03 2.69 -25.93
C LYS A 160 7.29 2.78 -26.80
N ASN A 161 7.51 3.90 -27.50
CA ASN A 161 8.67 4.14 -28.37
C ASN A 161 9.70 5.13 -27.75
N ALA A 162 9.58 5.43 -26.48
CA ALA A 162 10.43 6.41 -25.82
C ALA A 162 11.90 5.95 -25.72
N PHE A 163 12.17 4.66 -25.53
CA PHE A 163 13.52 4.09 -25.46
C PHE A 163 14.13 3.91 -26.85
N LYS A 164 15.42 4.20 -26.97
CA LYS A 164 16.18 4.08 -28.20
C LYS A 164 17.29 3.04 -28.03
N ASP A 165 17.23 1.97 -28.81
CA ASP A 165 18.24 0.90 -28.79
C ASP A 165 19.63 1.44 -29.18
N ASN A 166 20.67 0.96 -28.52
CA ASN A 166 22.07 1.36 -28.73
C ASN A 166 22.40 2.82 -28.49
N GLU A 167 21.49 3.60 -27.89
CA GLU A 167 21.70 5.01 -27.56
C GLU A 167 21.69 5.21 -26.03
N TRP A 168 22.20 6.35 -25.59
CA TRP A 168 22.05 6.79 -24.21
C TRP A 168 20.62 7.31 -23.99
N ASN A 169 19.88 6.63 -23.11
CA ASN A 169 18.52 7.00 -22.74
C ASN A 169 18.48 7.62 -21.34
N LYS A 170 17.80 8.75 -21.22
CA LYS A 170 17.61 9.44 -19.93
C LYS A 170 16.39 8.90 -19.23
N TYR A 171 16.58 8.43 -18.01
CA TYR A 171 15.50 8.06 -17.11
C TYR A 171 15.32 9.10 -16.02
N ARG A 172 14.09 9.36 -15.67
CA ARG A 172 13.68 10.06 -14.46
C ARG A 172 12.66 9.22 -13.73
N ILE A 173 12.84 9.06 -12.44
CA ILE A 173 11.94 8.33 -11.56
C ILE A 173 11.64 9.25 -10.37
N GLU A 174 10.37 9.41 -10.03
CA GLU A 174 9.94 10.13 -8.85
C GLU A 174 9.19 9.19 -7.93
N CYS A 175 9.69 9.04 -6.71
CA CYS A 175 9.05 8.30 -5.63
C CYS A 175 8.60 9.31 -4.57
N ARG A 176 7.29 9.38 -4.31
CA ARG A 176 6.72 10.28 -3.31
C ARG A 176 5.56 9.58 -2.59
N GLY A 177 5.72 9.29 -1.30
CA GLY A 177 4.77 8.45 -0.58
C GLY A 177 4.55 7.11 -1.29
N CYS A 178 3.32 6.74 -1.56
CA CYS A 178 2.98 5.53 -2.33
C CYS A 178 3.07 5.72 -3.86
N SER A 179 3.32 6.95 -4.34
CA SER A 179 3.37 7.24 -5.78
C SER A 179 4.76 6.98 -6.36
N ILE A 180 4.82 6.24 -7.47
CA ILE A 180 6.03 6.02 -8.25
C ILE A 180 5.72 6.37 -9.70
N GLN A 181 6.40 7.38 -10.24
CA GLN A 181 6.23 7.84 -11.61
C GLN A 181 7.54 7.73 -12.37
N THR A 182 7.47 7.35 -13.65
CA THR A 182 8.65 7.13 -14.49
C THR A 182 8.56 7.88 -15.80
N TRP A 183 9.72 8.32 -16.28
CA TRP A 183 9.89 8.97 -17.60
C TRP A 183 11.11 8.41 -18.29
N VAL A 184 11.00 8.19 -19.60
CA VAL A 184 12.11 7.83 -20.49
C VAL A 184 12.24 8.89 -21.55
N ASN A 185 13.43 9.46 -21.69
CA ASN A 185 13.72 10.57 -22.63
C ASN A 185 12.72 11.74 -22.54
N GLY A 186 12.22 12.02 -21.32
CA GLY A 186 11.24 13.07 -21.04
C GLY A 186 9.78 12.68 -21.28
N VAL A 187 9.51 11.48 -21.82
CA VAL A 187 8.15 10.98 -22.05
C VAL A 187 7.66 10.25 -20.80
N PRO A 188 6.48 10.57 -20.24
CA PRO A 188 5.89 9.84 -19.11
C PRO A 188 5.56 8.41 -19.53
N CYS A 189 6.03 7.41 -18.75
CA CYS A 189 5.88 5.98 -19.07
C CYS A 189 4.92 5.26 -18.13
N ALA A 190 5.15 5.30 -16.82
CA ALA A 190 4.30 4.63 -15.85
C ALA A 190 3.94 5.53 -14.67
N ASP A 191 2.81 5.23 -14.04
CA ASP A 191 2.31 5.89 -12.83
C ASP A 191 1.70 4.79 -11.94
N LEU A 192 2.36 4.51 -10.82
CA LEU A 192 2.00 3.45 -9.88
C LEU A 192 1.61 4.06 -8.54
N LYS A 193 0.57 3.52 -7.93
CA LYS A 193 0.26 3.68 -6.52
C LYS A 193 0.47 2.33 -5.83
N ASP A 194 1.52 2.22 -5.03
CA ASP A 194 1.84 1.00 -4.27
C ASP A 194 2.66 1.37 -3.03
N SER A 195 2.23 0.89 -1.88
CA SER A 195 2.80 1.23 -0.57
C SER A 195 3.58 0.10 0.09
N VAL A 196 3.92 -0.97 -0.66
CA VAL A 196 4.58 -2.16 -0.09
C VAL A 196 5.96 -1.80 0.45
N ASP A 197 6.74 -1.00 -0.28
CA ASP A 197 8.05 -0.53 0.16
C ASP A 197 8.11 1.00 0.14
N ALA A 198 8.16 1.62 1.32
CA ALA A 198 8.32 3.06 1.45
C ALA A 198 9.78 3.51 1.27
N GLN A 199 10.76 2.63 1.49
CA GLN A 199 12.18 2.88 1.32
C GLN A 199 12.95 1.61 0.99
N GLY A 200 14.11 1.75 0.39
CA GLY A 200 15.00 0.63 0.05
C GLY A 200 16.16 1.06 -0.83
N ILE A 201 16.94 0.10 -1.29
CA ILE A 201 18.13 0.34 -2.11
C ILE A 201 17.76 0.75 -3.55
N ILE A 202 18.73 1.36 -4.23
CA ILE A 202 18.77 1.50 -5.68
C ILE A 202 19.73 0.44 -6.21
N GLY A 203 19.33 -0.31 -7.24
CA GLY A 203 20.15 -1.39 -7.79
C GLY A 203 20.17 -1.40 -9.32
N LEU A 204 21.33 -1.58 -9.92
CA LEU A 204 21.54 -1.64 -11.37
C LEU A 204 21.61 -3.11 -11.79
N GLN A 205 20.66 -3.57 -12.61
CA GLN A 205 20.54 -4.97 -12.98
C GLN A 205 21.39 -5.33 -14.19
N VAL A 206 22.11 -6.46 -14.11
CA VAL A 206 22.54 -7.27 -15.25
C VAL A 206 21.70 -8.53 -15.25
N HIS A 207 20.86 -8.70 -16.26
CA HIS A 207 19.96 -9.85 -16.36
C HIS A 207 20.74 -11.14 -16.67
N GLY A 208 20.35 -12.22 -16.01
CA GLY A 208 20.91 -13.57 -16.25
C GLY A 208 20.54 -14.07 -17.65
N LEU A 209 21.55 -14.53 -18.39
CA LEU A 209 21.38 -15.09 -19.72
C LEU A 209 21.38 -16.61 -19.67
N GLY A 210 20.38 -17.22 -20.29
CA GLY A 210 20.25 -18.66 -20.41
C GLY A 210 21.20 -19.28 -21.43
N ARG A 211 20.67 -20.16 -22.30
CA ARG A 211 21.50 -20.95 -23.27
C ARG A 211 22.21 -20.10 -24.33
N ASN A 212 21.67 -18.94 -24.69
CA ASN A 212 22.22 -18.05 -25.74
C ASN A 212 23.12 -16.96 -25.11
N PHE A 213 24.04 -17.38 -24.26
CA PHE A 213 24.97 -16.48 -23.59
C PHE A 213 25.92 -15.78 -24.59
N GLN A 214 25.99 -14.46 -24.46
CA GLN A 214 27.05 -13.60 -24.96
C GLN A 214 27.40 -12.59 -23.85
N PRO A 215 28.60 -12.05 -23.79
CA PRO A 215 29.02 -11.09 -22.78
C PRO A 215 28.40 -9.69 -23.05
N TYR A 216 27.08 -9.67 -23.24
CA TYR A 216 26.37 -8.41 -23.46
C TYR A 216 26.55 -7.45 -22.29
N GLN A 217 26.48 -6.15 -22.58
CA GLN A 217 26.74 -5.10 -21.63
C GLN A 217 25.56 -4.13 -21.49
N VAL A 218 25.45 -3.61 -20.31
CA VAL A 218 24.64 -2.44 -20.01
C VAL A 218 25.50 -1.40 -19.30
N ARG A 219 25.32 -0.13 -19.62
CA ARG A 219 26.13 0.99 -19.14
C ARG A 219 25.25 2.04 -18.49
N TRP A 220 25.65 2.56 -17.32
CA TRP A 220 24.97 3.65 -16.63
C TRP A 220 25.93 4.77 -16.32
N ARG A 221 25.47 6.01 -16.45
CA ARG A 221 26.19 7.22 -16.05
C ARG A 221 25.26 8.32 -15.56
N ASN A 222 25.82 9.40 -15.05
CA ASN A 222 25.05 10.56 -14.59
C ASN A 222 23.96 10.18 -13.57
N ILE A 223 24.26 9.20 -12.71
CA ILE A 223 23.33 8.68 -11.70
C ILE A 223 23.26 9.69 -10.57
N ARG A 224 22.13 10.38 -10.45
CA ARG A 224 21.93 11.45 -9.47
C ARG A 224 20.62 11.28 -8.76
N ILE A 225 20.63 11.51 -7.46
CA ILE A 225 19.45 11.49 -6.62
C ILE A 225 19.24 12.86 -5.95
N ARG A 226 18.00 13.20 -5.76
CA ARG A 226 17.56 14.30 -4.93
C ARG A 226 16.57 13.72 -3.93
N GLU A 227 16.98 13.62 -2.68
CA GLU A 227 16.06 13.21 -1.62
C GLU A 227 15.03 14.34 -1.42
N LEU A 228 13.78 13.94 -1.34
CA LEU A 228 12.67 14.86 -1.09
C LEU A 228 12.44 14.88 0.43
N ASP A 229 12.33 16.10 0.96
CA ASP A 229 12.09 16.23 2.39
C ASP A 229 10.76 15.54 2.76
N ALA A 230 10.77 14.83 3.88
CA ALA A 230 9.60 14.19 4.47
C ALA A 230 8.53 15.19 4.96
N GLY A 231 8.53 16.40 4.44
CA GLY A 231 7.59 17.47 4.77
C GLY A 231 6.13 17.10 4.54
N ASP A 232 5.89 16.14 3.62
CA ASP A 232 4.54 15.63 3.34
C ASP A 232 4.25 14.27 4.03
N GLN A 233 5.27 13.55 4.54
CA GLN A 233 5.04 12.27 5.24
C GLN A 233 4.53 12.42 6.67
N LYS A 234 4.65 13.60 7.28
CA LYS A 234 4.24 13.82 8.67
C LYS A 234 2.73 13.68 8.89
N ASP A 235 1.97 13.67 7.81
CA ASP A 235 0.51 13.58 7.83
C ASP A 235 -0.08 12.36 7.09
N GLU A 236 0.72 11.52 6.44
CA GLU A 236 0.21 10.29 5.80
C GLU A 236 -0.12 9.23 6.84
N ILE A 237 -1.33 8.68 6.73
CA ILE A 237 -1.81 7.60 7.61
C ILE A 237 -1.44 6.27 6.97
N LYS A 238 -0.68 5.46 7.71
CA LYS A 238 -0.32 4.11 7.28
C LYS A 238 -1.39 3.11 7.66
N VAL A 239 -1.97 2.49 6.67
CA VAL A 239 -3.09 1.56 6.82
C VAL A 239 -2.69 0.16 6.38
N VAL A 240 -2.99 -0.85 7.18
CA VAL A 240 -3.01 -2.24 6.70
C VAL A 240 -4.44 -2.67 6.42
N VAL A 241 -4.73 -3.04 5.18
CA VAL A 241 -6.03 -3.58 4.75
C VAL A 241 -5.97 -5.10 4.81
N ILE A 242 -6.70 -5.67 5.74
CA ILE A 242 -6.67 -7.10 6.07
C ILE A 242 -7.80 -7.79 5.34
N THR A 243 -7.49 -8.61 4.33
CA THR A 243 -8.45 -9.35 3.50
C THR A 243 -8.35 -10.86 3.72
N GLY A 244 -9.23 -11.62 3.10
CA GLY A 244 -9.21 -13.08 3.07
C GLY A 244 -10.37 -13.75 3.81
N GLY A 245 -10.60 -15.03 3.51
CA GLY A 245 -11.70 -15.83 4.07
C GLY A 245 -13.07 -15.61 3.44
N HIS A 246 -13.21 -14.61 2.56
CA HIS A 246 -14.36 -14.32 1.71
C HIS A 246 -13.90 -13.80 0.37
N GLY A 247 -14.62 -14.08 -0.72
CA GLY A 247 -14.37 -13.52 -2.04
C GLY A 247 -14.94 -12.10 -2.14
N PHE A 248 -14.31 -11.24 -2.94
CA PHE A 248 -14.76 -9.89 -3.23
C PHE A 248 -14.13 -9.40 -4.54
N GLU A 249 -14.65 -8.33 -5.12
CA GLU A 249 -14.12 -7.69 -6.31
C GLU A 249 -12.91 -6.84 -5.95
N HIS A 250 -11.72 -7.41 -6.15
CA HIS A 250 -10.46 -6.88 -5.61
C HIS A 250 -10.11 -5.50 -6.19
N GLU A 251 -10.10 -5.36 -7.52
CA GLU A 251 -9.71 -4.10 -8.17
C GLU A 251 -10.62 -2.92 -7.77
N PRO A 252 -11.96 -2.99 -7.89
CA PRO A 252 -12.84 -1.90 -7.47
C PRO A 252 -12.74 -1.56 -5.99
N PHE A 253 -12.48 -2.57 -5.14
CA PHE A 253 -12.29 -2.35 -3.70
C PHE A 253 -11.04 -1.51 -3.41
N PHE A 254 -9.90 -1.85 -4.02
CA PHE A 254 -8.66 -1.12 -3.78
C PHE A 254 -8.60 0.21 -4.52
N GLU A 255 -9.25 0.36 -5.67
CA GLU A 255 -9.43 1.65 -6.33
C GLU A 255 -10.07 2.71 -5.41
N MET A 256 -10.95 2.28 -4.51
CA MET A 256 -11.51 3.17 -3.48
C MET A 256 -10.41 3.75 -2.57
N PHE A 257 -9.42 2.95 -2.16
CA PHE A 257 -8.29 3.42 -1.34
C PHE A 257 -7.30 4.26 -2.14
N ASP A 258 -7.08 3.94 -3.41
CA ASP A 258 -6.17 4.69 -4.30
C ASP A 258 -6.60 6.16 -4.47
N GLN A 259 -7.89 6.44 -4.28
CA GLN A 259 -8.45 7.79 -4.39
C GLN A 259 -8.39 8.58 -3.06
N MET A 260 -8.01 7.95 -1.95
CA MET A 260 -7.95 8.60 -0.63
C MET A 260 -6.62 9.35 -0.45
N ALA A 261 -6.68 10.68 -0.45
CA ALA A 261 -5.50 11.51 -0.26
C ALA A 261 -4.94 11.41 1.17
N GLY A 262 -3.61 11.27 1.31
CA GLY A 262 -2.94 11.19 2.62
C GLY A 262 -3.11 9.84 3.35
N ILE A 263 -3.59 8.82 2.65
CA ILE A 263 -3.69 7.44 3.17
C ILE A 263 -2.78 6.55 2.34
N GLN A 264 -1.79 5.96 2.98
CA GLN A 264 -0.97 4.87 2.43
C GLN A 264 -1.51 3.54 2.92
N TYR A 265 -1.73 2.59 2.01
CA TYR A 265 -2.20 1.28 2.43
C TYR A 265 -1.32 0.14 1.93
N THR A 266 -1.35 -0.96 2.67
CA THR A 266 -0.75 -2.25 2.30
C THR A 266 -1.80 -3.33 2.47
N GLU A 267 -2.01 -4.19 1.47
CA GLU A 267 -2.88 -5.36 1.62
C GLU A 267 -2.16 -6.47 2.39
N ALA A 268 -2.85 -7.04 3.40
CA ALA A 268 -2.44 -8.24 4.10
C ALA A 268 -3.50 -9.34 3.95
N VAL A 269 -3.25 -10.26 3.01
CA VAL A 269 -4.15 -11.38 2.75
C VAL A 269 -4.02 -12.43 3.85
N GLN A 270 -5.06 -12.62 4.65
CA GLN A 270 -5.11 -13.64 5.69
C GLN A 270 -5.65 -14.95 5.13
N LYS A 271 -4.76 -15.85 4.73
CA LYS A 271 -5.14 -17.07 4.02
C LYS A 271 -5.88 -18.07 4.91
N TYR A 272 -5.37 -18.32 6.12
CA TYR A 272 -5.95 -19.35 7.03
C TYR A 272 -6.01 -18.94 8.50
N HIS A 273 -4.98 -18.29 9.07
CA HIS A 273 -4.78 -18.17 10.52
C HIS A 273 -4.38 -16.77 11.00
N SER A 274 -4.56 -15.73 10.20
CA SER A 274 -4.22 -14.34 10.56
C SER A 274 -2.72 -14.15 10.85
N GLU A 275 -1.91 -14.57 9.91
CA GLU A 275 -0.44 -14.64 9.96
C GLU A 275 0.20 -13.27 10.21
N LEU A 276 -0.41 -12.18 9.74
CA LEU A 276 0.02 -10.80 9.98
C LEU A 276 0.35 -10.53 11.45
N PHE A 277 -0.42 -11.15 12.36
CA PHE A 277 -0.28 -10.92 13.80
C PHE A 277 0.72 -11.86 14.49
N GLU A 278 1.50 -12.66 13.74
CA GLU A 278 2.49 -13.58 14.33
C GLU A 278 3.64 -12.83 14.99
N ASP A 279 4.13 -11.77 14.34
CA ASP A 279 5.17 -10.89 14.84
C ASP A 279 4.81 -9.42 14.60
N ILE A 280 4.71 -8.65 15.66
CA ILE A 280 4.34 -7.23 15.62
C ILE A 280 5.50 -6.30 16.04
N ARG A 281 6.75 -6.78 16.08
CA ARG A 281 7.91 -5.97 16.52
C ARG A 281 8.20 -4.81 15.59
N GLY A 282 7.99 -5.00 14.29
CA GLY A 282 8.14 -3.97 13.25
C GLY A 282 6.83 -3.32 12.83
N TRP A 283 5.80 -3.34 13.69
CA TRP A 283 4.50 -2.77 13.34
C TRP A 283 4.58 -1.25 13.13
N ASP A 284 4.24 -0.81 11.93
CA ASP A 284 4.34 0.59 11.48
C ASP A 284 3.04 1.08 10.81
N TYR A 285 1.88 0.54 11.24
CA TYR A 285 0.58 0.98 10.76
C TYR A 285 -0.18 1.71 11.84
N ASP A 286 -0.85 2.83 11.47
CA ASP A 286 -1.70 3.62 12.34
C ASP A 286 -3.10 3.01 12.46
N VAL A 287 -3.60 2.37 11.39
CA VAL A 287 -4.94 1.81 11.30
C VAL A 287 -4.94 0.41 10.68
N MET A 288 -5.71 -0.48 11.27
CA MET A 288 -6.09 -1.79 10.72
C MET A 288 -7.48 -1.69 10.10
N VAL A 289 -7.60 -1.84 8.78
CA VAL A 289 -8.88 -1.99 8.10
C VAL A 289 -9.14 -3.48 7.91
N PHE A 290 -10.11 -4.03 8.63
CA PHE A 290 -10.53 -5.41 8.47
C PHE A 290 -11.61 -5.50 7.40
N TYR A 291 -11.32 -6.24 6.36
CA TYR A 291 -12.24 -6.68 5.31
C TYR A 291 -12.03 -8.17 5.07
N ASN A 292 -12.10 -8.94 6.15
CA ASN A 292 -11.83 -10.38 6.15
C ASN A 292 -12.93 -11.17 6.86
N MET A 293 -13.07 -12.43 6.50
CA MET A 293 -13.93 -13.39 7.17
C MET A 293 -13.14 -14.60 7.67
N SER A 294 -11.90 -14.36 8.15
CA SER A 294 -11.04 -15.41 8.70
C SER A 294 -11.68 -16.08 9.91
N LYS A 295 -11.68 -17.41 9.94
CA LYS A 295 -12.30 -18.17 11.03
C LYS A 295 -11.39 -18.32 12.24
N ASN A 296 -10.09 -18.46 12.01
CA ASN A 296 -9.12 -18.84 13.02
C ASN A 296 -8.11 -17.75 13.32
N ILE A 297 -7.74 -17.65 14.58
CA ILE A 297 -6.64 -16.82 15.08
C ILE A 297 -6.09 -17.45 16.34
N SER A 298 -4.77 -17.72 16.39
CA SER A 298 -4.14 -18.39 17.54
C SER A 298 -4.14 -17.51 18.79
N PRO A 299 -4.01 -18.11 19.99
CA PRO A 299 -3.91 -17.33 21.23
C PRO A 299 -2.79 -16.29 21.24
N LYS A 300 -1.62 -16.61 20.66
CA LYS A 300 -0.50 -15.67 20.50
C LYS A 300 -0.90 -14.46 19.66
N ARG A 301 -1.51 -14.70 18.50
CA ARG A 301 -1.95 -13.66 17.56
C ARG A 301 -3.07 -12.80 18.15
N ARG A 302 -4.03 -13.40 18.88
CA ARG A 302 -5.06 -12.67 19.67
C ARG A 302 -4.40 -11.69 20.65
N LYS A 303 -3.39 -12.16 21.37
CA LYS A 303 -2.62 -11.32 22.33
C LYS A 303 -1.91 -10.17 21.61
N ASN A 304 -1.37 -10.40 20.42
CA ASN A 304 -0.69 -9.37 19.65
C ASN A 304 -1.69 -8.33 19.12
N VAL A 305 -2.87 -8.72 18.63
CA VAL A 305 -3.94 -7.75 18.28
C VAL A 305 -4.29 -6.88 19.48
N LEU A 306 -4.51 -7.47 20.66
CA LEU A 306 -4.83 -6.69 21.87
C LEU A 306 -3.70 -5.71 22.26
N ARG A 307 -2.43 -6.08 22.08
CA ARG A 307 -1.30 -5.19 22.29
C ARG A 307 -1.29 -3.99 21.33
N LEU A 308 -1.70 -4.21 20.08
CA LEU A 308 -1.84 -3.12 19.10
C LEU A 308 -2.97 -2.16 19.49
N LEU A 309 -4.10 -2.69 19.95
CA LEU A 309 -5.21 -1.87 20.45
C LEU A 309 -4.81 -1.06 21.71
N ASP A 310 -4.05 -1.67 22.63
CA ASP A 310 -3.50 -0.96 23.80
C ASP A 310 -2.48 0.11 23.41
N LYS A 311 -1.78 -0.04 22.30
CA LYS A 311 -0.94 1.03 21.73
C LYS A 311 -1.72 2.15 21.05
N GLY A 312 -3.02 1.98 20.82
CA GLY A 312 -3.89 2.95 20.19
C GLY A 312 -4.02 2.80 18.66
N VAL A 313 -3.55 1.69 18.08
CA VAL A 313 -3.73 1.42 16.65
C VAL A 313 -5.23 1.38 16.34
N GLY A 314 -5.68 2.23 15.39
CA GLY A 314 -7.08 2.36 15.00
C GLY A 314 -7.63 1.11 14.31
N VAL A 315 -8.95 0.93 14.35
CA VAL A 315 -9.62 -0.17 13.64
C VAL A 315 -10.81 0.34 12.84
N VAL A 316 -10.85 -0.03 11.57
CA VAL A 316 -12.04 0.06 10.73
C VAL A 316 -12.46 -1.35 10.34
N ALA A 317 -13.67 -1.78 10.71
CA ALA A 317 -14.22 -3.09 10.39
C ALA A 317 -15.34 -2.93 9.35
N LEU A 318 -15.17 -3.55 8.19
CA LEU A 318 -16.09 -3.41 7.07
C LEU A 318 -16.84 -4.71 6.82
N HIS A 319 -18.14 -4.58 6.55
CA HIS A 319 -19.02 -5.57 5.97
C HIS A 319 -18.92 -6.95 6.66
N HIS A 320 -18.50 -7.98 5.93
CA HIS A 320 -18.45 -9.37 6.39
C HIS A 320 -17.45 -9.65 7.52
N THR A 321 -16.62 -8.67 7.90
CA THR A 321 -15.78 -8.77 9.11
C THR A 321 -16.60 -9.02 10.38
N MET A 322 -17.90 -8.68 10.40
CA MET A 322 -18.80 -8.98 11.50
C MET A 322 -18.95 -10.49 11.75
N ALA A 323 -18.64 -11.36 10.76
CA ALA A 323 -18.63 -12.82 10.86
C ALA A 323 -17.23 -13.40 11.15
N ALA A 324 -16.17 -12.58 11.21
CA ALA A 324 -14.81 -13.05 11.45
C ALA A 324 -14.60 -13.56 12.88
N TYR A 325 -13.64 -14.46 13.04
CA TYR A 325 -13.15 -15.00 14.31
C TYR A 325 -14.26 -15.51 15.26
N PRO A 326 -15.13 -16.41 14.82
CA PRO A 326 -16.27 -16.89 15.61
C PRO A 326 -15.85 -17.50 16.95
N GLU A 327 -14.65 -18.11 17.03
CA GLU A 327 -14.10 -18.73 18.24
C GLU A 327 -13.28 -17.75 19.11
N TRP A 328 -13.36 -16.44 18.83
CA TRP A 328 -12.76 -15.41 19.66
C TRP A 328 -13.82 -14.43 20.20
N PRO A 329 -14.46 -14.75 21.34
CA PRO A 329 -15.58 -13.95 21.88
C PRO A 329 -15.22 -12.48 22.14
N ARG A 330 -13.94 -12.16 22.36
CA ARG A 330 -13.49 -10.78 22.57
C ARG A 330 -13.53 -9.93 21.29
N PHE A 331 -13.41 -10.57 20.10
CA PHE A 331 -13.44 -9.84 18.82
C PHE A 331 -14.76 -9.09 18.61
N LYS A 332 -15.90 -9.71 18.90
CA LYS A 332 -17.21 -9.03 18.84
C LYS A 332 -17.30 -7.85 19.79
N LYS A 333 -16.56 -7.85 20.91
CA LYS A 333 -16.49 -6.72 21.83
C LYS A 333 -15.58 -5.62 21.29
N ILE A 334 -14.55 -5.97 20.52
CA ILE A 334 -13.69 -5.01 19.83
C ILE A 334 -14.49 -4.25 18.78
N ILE A 335 -15.13 -4.94 17.84
CA ILE A 335 -15.86 -4.30 16.73
C ILE A 335 -17.28 -3.90 17.06
N GLY A 336 -17.83 -4.32 18.22
CA GLY A 336 -19.16 -3.94 18.69
C GLY A 336 -20.32 -4.71 18.10
N ALA A 337 -20.08 -5.74 17.29
CA ALA A 337 -21.12 -6.56 16.70
C ALA A 337 -20.65 -7.99 16.38
N ARG A 338 -21.62 -8.86 16.04
CA ARG A 338 -21.36 -10.19 15.50
C ARG A 338 -22.50 -10.64 14.59
N TYR A 339 -22.15 -11.02 13.38
CA TYR A 339 -23.00 -11.83 12.51
C TYR A 339 -22.78 -13.31 12.85
N CYS A 340 -23.82 -14.02 13.31
CA CYS A 340 -23.73 -15.41 13.73
C CYS A 340 -24.03 -16.34 12.55
N LEU A 341 -23.07 -17.14 12.10
CA LEU A 341 -23.23 -18.11 11.01
C LEU A 341 -24.15 -19.31 11.40
N LYS A 342 -24.40 -19.49 12.68
CA LYS A 342 -25.31 -20.50 13.26
C LYS A 342 -25.87 -19.98 14.58
N ASP A 343 -26.95 -20.60 15.05
CA ASP A 343 -27.50 -20.32 16.38
C ASP A 343 -26.40 -20.43 17.44
N THR A 344 -26.22 -19.38 18.23
CA THR A 344 -25.06 -19.24 19.13
C THR A 344 -25.51 -18.63 20.46
N MET A 345 -25.06 -19.20 21.58
CA MET A 345 -25.27 -18.60 22.90
C MET A 345 -24.33 -17.42 23.12
N ILE A 346 -24.89 -16.27 23.43
CA ILE A 346 -24.12 -15.04 23.76
C ILE A 346 -24.64 -14.50 25.09
N GLY A 347 -23.78 -14.53 26.13
CA GLY A 347 -24.15 -14.01 27.45
C GLY A 347 -25.38 -14.70 28.06
N GLY A 348 -25.57 -15.97 27.78
CA GLY A 348 -26.74 -16.75 28.28
C GLY A 348 -28.01 -16.61 27.44
N VAL A 349 -28.00 -15.78 26.37
CA VAL A 349 -29.14 -15.59 25.47
C VAL A 349 -28.85 -16.28 24.13
N LEU A 350 -29.85 -16.96 23.57
CA LEU A 350 -29.78 -17.59 22.26
C LEU A 350 -29.87 -16.51 21.16
N GLN A 351 -28.74 -16.22 20.52
CA GLN A 351 -28.67 -15.43 19.31
C GLN A 351 -28.91 -16.34 18.10
N LYS A 352 -29.98 -16.06 17.36
CA LYS A 352 -30.28 -16.79 16.11
C LYS A 352 -29.20 -16.49 15.06
N ALA A 353 -29.06 -17.44 14.11
CA ALA A 353 -28.23 -17.25 12.93
C ALA A 353 -28.64 -15.97 12.17
N GLY A 354 -27.65 -15.24 11.69
CA GLY A 354 -27.85 -14.10 10.82
C GLY A 354 -28.44 -14.51 9.47
N THR A 355 -29.19 -13.60 8.88
CA THR A 355 -29.66 -13.73 7.49
C THR A 355 -29.15 -12.54 6.67
N TYR A 356 -29.03 -12.71 5.35
CA TYR A 356 -28.57 -11.67 4.44
C TYR A 356 -29.41 -11.67 3.15
N LYS A 357 -29.38 -10.54 2.46
CA LYS A 357 -29.96 -10.41 1.12
C LYS A 357 -29.12 -9.46 0.28
N HIS A 358 -28.81 -9.89 -0.94
CA HIS A 358 -28.05 -9.14 -1.94
C HIS A 358 -28.91 -8.24 -2.81
N ASP A 359 -28.25 -7.37 -3.58
CA ASP A 359 -28.81 -6.58 -4.68
C ASP A 359 -30.00 -5.72 -4.26
N LEU A 360 -29.83 -4.94 -3.20
CA LEU A 360 -30.88 -4.12 -2.62
C LEU A 360 -30.48 -2.64 -2.61
N ASP A 361 -31.45 -1.78 -2.92
CA ASP A 361 -31.32 -0.33 -2.71
C ASP A 361 -31.65 -0.02 -1.26
N VAL A 362 -30.63 0.33 -0.48
CA VAL A 362 -30.73 0.59 0.95
C VAL A 362 -30.66 2.09 1.21
N THR A 363 -31.72 2.65 1.80
CA THR A 363 -31.67 4.03 2.33
C THR A 363 -30.90 4.04 3.65
N VAL A 364 -29.83 4.83 3.67
CA VAL A 364 -28.98 5.04 4.83
C VAL A 364 -29.36 6.37 5.47
N HIS A 365 -29.73 6.33 6.76
CA HIS A 365 -30.02 7.51 7.56
C HIS A 365 -28.82 7.87 8.43
N VAL A 366 -28.38 9.13 8.35
CA VAL A 366 -27.28 9.67 9.17
C VAL A 366 -27.83 10.01 10.56
N ALA A 367 -27.66 9.10 11.52
CA ALA A 367 -28.19 9.24 12.88
C ALA A 367 -27.37 10.22 13.74
N ALA A 368 -26.05 10.27 13.59
CA ALA A 368 -25.15 11.14 14.35
C ALA A 368 -24.56 12.25 13.46
N ARG A 369 -25.35 13.25 13.08
CA ARG A 369 -24.96 14.31 12.11
C ARG A 369 -23.80 15.21 12.56
N ASN A 370 -23.49 15.26 13.86
CA ASN A 370 -22.40 16.07 14.41
C ASN A 370 -21.10 15.28 14.64
N HIS A 371 -21.10 13.97 14.44
CA HIS A 371 -19.89 13.16 14.60
C HIS A 371 -18.91 13.45 13.45
N PRO A 372 -17.57 13.55 13.68
CA PRO A 372 -16.60 13.87 12.64
C PRO A 372 -16.73 13.02 11.37
N ILE A 373 -16.98 11.71 11.50
CA ILE A 373 -17.13 10.80 10.36
C ILE A 373 -18.34 11.20 9.48
N THR A 374 -19.44 11.59 10.07
CA THR A 374 -20.72 11.82 9.39
C THR A 374 -21.09 13.29 9.23
N LYS A 375 -20.28 14.21 9.77
CA LYS A 375 -20.53 15.65 9.71
C LYS A 375 -20.67 16.15 8.28
N GLY A 376 -21.79 16.83 7.99
CA GLY A 376 -22.09 17.37 6.67
C GLY A 376 -22.61 16.34 5.66
N MET A 377 -22.76 15.07 6.04
CA MET A 377 -23.43 14.07 5.21
C MET A 377 -24.95 14.19 5.34
N SER A 378 -25.64 13.97 4.23
CA SER A 378 -27.10 13.78 4.19
C SER A 378 -27.44 12.28 4.13
N ASP A 379 -28.69 11.94 4.37
CA ASP A 379 -29.20 10.60 4.09
C ASP A 379 -29.00 10.28 2.60
N PHE A 380 -28.67 9.03 2.28
CA PHE A 380 -28.35 8.61 0.92
C PHE A 380 -28.81 7.18 0.63
N THR A 381 -28.86 6.81 -0.65
CA THR A 381 -29.14 5.45 -1.06
C THR A 381 -27.86 4.77 -1.55
N ILE A 382 -27.71 3.49 -1.22
CA ILE A 382 -26.61 2.64 -1.69
C ILE A 382 -27.17 1.31 -2.16
N HIS A 383 -26.65 0.77 -3.26
CA HIS A 383 -26.95 -0.58 -3.69
C HIS A 383 -25.98 -1.54 -3.00
N ASP A 384 -26.52 -2.46 -2.17
CA ASP A 384 -25.65 -3.25 -1.28
C ASP A 384 -26.36 -4.52 -0.77
N GLU A 385 -25.66 -5.27 0.07
CA GLU A 385 -26.17 -6.39 0.85
C GLU A 385 -26.65 -5.93 2.24
N THR A 386 -27.67 -6.56 2.76
CA THR A 386 -28.20 -6.32 4.11
C THR A 386 -27.99 -7.52 5.02
N TYR A 387 -27.73 -7.25 6.33
CA TYR A 387 -27.65 -8.26 7.39
C TYR A 387 -28.76 -8.08 8.41
N LYS A 388 -29.33 -9.21 8.86
CA LYS A 388 -30.35 -9.24 9.93
C LYS A 388 -30.04 -10.31 10.96
N ASN A 389 -30.53 -10.12 12.17
CA ASN A 389 -30.27 -10.94 13.34
C ASN A 389 -28.81 -10.91 13.80
N CYS A 390 -28.13 -9.77 13.66
CA CYS A 390 -26.82 -9.58 14.24
C CYS A 390 -26.92 -9.31 15.75
N TRP A 391 -25.89 -9.68 16.48
CA TRP A 391 -25.71 -9.23 17.86
C TRP A 391 -24.97 -7.89 17.85
N PHE A 392 -25.46 -6.93 18.64
CA PHE A 392 -24.83 -5.62 18.81
C PHE A 392 -24.48 -5.36 20.28
N ASP A 393 -23.35 -4.70 20.50
CA ASP A 393 -22.98 -4.21 21.81
C ASP A 393 -23.78 -2.94 22.15
N LYS A 394 -24.29 -2.88 23.39
CA LYS A 394 -25.06 -1.73 23.88
C LYS A 394 -24.26 -0.43 23.97
N ASP A 395 -22.93 -0.55 24.06
CA ASP A 395 -22.02 0.59 24.22
C ASP A 395 -21.56 1.16 22.86
N ASN A 396 -22.19 0.77 21.75
CA ASN A 396 -21.95 1.33 20.43
C ASN A 396 -22.55 2.74 20.32
N HIS A 397 -21.77 3.70 19.85
CA HIS A 397 -22.30 5.00 19.44
C HIS A 397 -22.71 4.92 17.96
N VAL A 398 -24.02 4.88 17.70
CA VAL A 398 -24.60 4.66 16.38
C VAL A 398 -24.40 5.88 15.49
N LEU A 399 -23.83 5.70 14.32
CA LEU A 399 -23.65 6.72 13.28
C LEU A 399 -24.67 6.64 12.16
N LEU A 400 -24.98 5.41 11.73
CA LEU A 400 -25.81 5.12 10.55
C LEU A 400 -26.90 4.11 10.92
N THR A 401 -28.10 4.36 10.38
CA THR A 401 -29.24 3.45 10.51
C THR A 401 -29.91 3.24 9.16
N THR A 402 -30.76 2.22 9.08
CA THR A 402 -31.66 1.98 7.96
C THR A 402 -33.00 1.46 8.47
N ASP A 403 -34.07 1.69 7.72
CA ASP A 403 -35.39 1.12 7.96
C ASP A 403 -35.70 -0.04 6.99
N HIS A 404 -34.69 -0.51 6.23
CA HIS A 404 -34.89 -1.58 5.27
C HIS A 404 -35.30 -2.89 5.97
N PRO A 405 -36.40 -3.55 5.55
CA PRO A 405 -37.03 -4.65 6.31
C PRO A 405 -36.13 -5.90 6.46
N THR A 406 -35.17 -6.08 5.55
CA THR A 406 -34.23 -7.22 5.57
C THR A 406 -32.92 -6.92 6.31
N SER A 407 -32.78 -5.70 6.86
CA SER A 407 -31.61 -5.28 7.65
C SER A 407 -31.95 -5.16 9.14
N ASP A 408 -30.93 -5.28 9.98
CA ASP A 408 -31.01 -4.67 11.31
C ASP A 408 -30.95 -3.13 11.16
N ARG A 409 -31.52 -2.43 12.14
CA ARG A 409 -31.62 -0.97 12.08
C ARG A 409 -30.24 -0.30 12.10
N THR A 410 -29.31 -0.79 12.91
CA THR A 410 -27.96 -0.23 13.05
C THR A 410 -27.02 -0.82 12.01
N ILE A 411 -26.44 0.05 11.16
CA ILE A 411 -25.57 -0.35 10.06
C ILE A 411 -24.20 0.33 10.08
N GLY A 412 -23.96 1.26 11.02
CA GLY A 412 -22.64 1.89 11.22
C GLY A 412 -22.53 2.49 12.62
N TRP A 413 -21.40 2.32 13.27
CA TRP A 413 -21.15 2.81 14.63
C TRP A 413 -19.68 2.99 14.93
N VAL A 414 -19.39 3.72 16.00
CA VAL A 414 -18.05 3.85 16.57
C VAL A 414 -18.05 3.43 18.04
N ARG A 415 -16.87 3.13 18.54
CA ARG A 415 -16.61 2.85 19.95
C ARG A 415 -15.12 3.01 20.26
N THR A 416 -14.75 2.88 21.51
CA THR A 416 -13.38 2.71 21.95
C THR A 416 -13.17 1.31 22.53
N PHE A 417 -12.00 0.76 22.34
CA PHE A 417 -11.58 -0.49 22.97
C PHE A 417 -10.12 -0.37 23.39
N ASP A 418 -9.85 -0.51 24.68
CA ASP A 418 -8.58 -0.11 25.27
C ASP A 418 -8.25 1.36 24.87
N ARG A 419 -7.16 1.60 24.18
CA ARG A 419 -6.77 2.96 23.70
C ARG A 419 -7.15 3.20 22.24
N ALA A 420 -7.64 2.18 21.55
CA ALA A 420 -7.96 2.25 20.13
C ALA A 420 -9.35 2.84 19.88
N ARG A 421 -9.47 3.64 18.81
CA ARG A 421 -10.74 4.05 18.23
C ARG A 421 -11.17 3.02 17.20
N ILE A 422 -12.43 2.61 17.25
CA ILE A 422 -12.99 1.56 16.39
C ILE A 422 -14.18 2.16 15.62
N CYS A 423 -14.21 1.98 14.31
CA CYS A 423 -15.37 2.24 13.47
C CYS A 423 -15.79 0.95 12.76
N THR A 424 -17.05 0.61 12.81
CA THR A 424 -17.62 -0.53 12.09
C THR A 424 -18.72 -0.08 11.16
N ILE A 425 -18.66 -0.51 9.90
CA ILE A 425 -19.61 -0.18 8.83
C ILE A 425 -20.06 -1.50 8.20
N GLN A 426 -21.37 -1.80 8.29
CA GLN A 426 -21.96 -3.02 7.74
C GLN A 426 -21.95 -3.02 6.21
N LEU A 427 -21.99 -1.86 5.58
CA LEU A 427 -22.04 -1.71 4.12
C LEU A 427 -20.73 -2.13 3.46
N GLY A 428 -20.78 -2.37 2.14
CA GLY A 428 -19.60 -2.60 1.29
C GLY A 428 -19.42 -4.03 0.81
N HIS A 429 -20.46 -4.59 0.15
CA HIS A 429 -20.42 -5.98 -0.35
C HIS A 429 -19.67 -6.13 -1.68
N ASP A 430 -19.91 -5.25 -2.63
CA ASP A 430 -19.44 -5.37 -4.02
C ASP A 430 -19.05 -4.00 -4.63
N SER A 431 -18.70 -4.01 -5.93
CA SER A 431 -18.28 -2.82 -6.67
C SER A 431 -19.31 -1.70 -6.65
N LYS A 432 -20.61 -2.00 -6.67
CA LYS A 432 -21.66 -1.00 -6.63
C LYS A 432 -21.61 -0.19 -5.33
N ALA A 433 -21.29 -0.88 -4.22
CA ALA A 433 -21.08 -0.22 -2.93
C ALA A 433 -19.76 0.57 -2.91
N TYR A 434 -18.65 -0.01 -3.43
CA TYR A 434 -17.33 0.68 -3.44
C TYR A 434 -17.33 1.91 -4.33
N GLU A 435 -18.12 1.96 -5.39
CA GLU A 435 -18.27 3.12 -6.29
C GLU A 435 -19.15 4.23 -5.70
N ASN A 436 -19.95 3.95 -4.67
CA ASN A 436 -20.80 4.95 -4.04
C ASN A 436 -19.96 6.01 -3.31
N SER A 437 -20.08 7.26 -3.73
CA SER A 437 -19.28 8.38 -3.20
C SER A 437 -19.47 8.61 -1.71
N ASN A 438 -20.68 8.39 -1.17
CA ASN A 438 -20.94 8.52 0.27
C ASN A 438 -20.26 7.38 1.05
N TYR A 439 -20.25 6.16 0.52
CA TYR A 439 -19.54 5.04 1.14
C TYR A 439 -18.03 5.28 1.15
N ARG A 440 -17.44 5.70 0.03
CA ARG A 440 -16.02 6.09 -0.05
C ARG A 440 -15.67 7.15 1.00
N GLN A 441 -16.47 8.20 1.10
CA GLN A 441 -16.29 9.26 2.10
C GLN A 441 -16.39 8.73 3.54
N LEU A 442 -17.32 7.81 3.82
CA LEU A 442 -17.46 7.19 5.15
C LEU A 442 -16.21 6.37 5.51
N VAL A 443 -15.70 5.54 4.59
CA VAL A 443 -14.50 4.73 4.83
C VAL A 443 -13.28 5.60 5.04
N GLU A 444 -13.05 6.60 4.18
CA GLU A 444 -11.97 7.56 4.33
C GLU A 444 -12.00 8.26 5.69
N ARG A 445 -13.16 8.82 6.07
CA ARG A 445 -13.33 9.52 7.35
C ARG A 445 -13.23 8.58 8.55
N ALA A 446 -13.64 7.32 8.41
CA ALA A 446 -13.46 6.30 9.44
C ALA A 446 -11.96 6.03 9.68
N ILE A 447 -11.15 5.94 8.63
CA ILE A 447 -9.69 5.80 8.72
C ILE A 447 -9.08 7.03 9.40
N LEU A 448 -9.40 8.24 8.92
CA LEU A 448 -8.91 9.49 9.50
C LEU A 448 -9.28 9.62 11.00
N TRP A 449 -10.51 9.30 11.36
CA TRP A 449 -10.97 9.39 12.75
C TRP A 449 -10.30 8.34 13.66
N THR A 450 -10.16 7.11 13.18
CA THR A 450 -9.51 6.03 13.95
C THR A 450 -8.02 6.27 14.12
N ALA A 451 -7.36 6.94 13.17
CA ALA A 451 -5.98 7.42 13.27
C ALA A 451 -5.81 8.66 14.18
N GLY A 452 -6.90 9.28 14.64
CA GLY A 452 -6.83 10.51 15.45
C GLY A 452 -6.56 11.78 14.65
N LYS A 453 -6.82 11.77 13.34
CA LYS A 453 -6.59 12.89 12.42
C LYS A 453 -7.88 13.67 12.07
N LEU A 454 -9.04 13.23 12.55
CA LEU A 454 -10.33 13.84 12.32
C LEU A 454 -11.09 14.11 13.64
#